data_d1bfde90c457406154a6dd658d37cb29
#
_entry.id   d1bfde90c457406154a6dd658d37cb29
#
_cell.length_a   1.000
_cell.length_b   1.000
_cell.length_c   1.000
_cell.angle_alpha   90.00
_cell.angle_beta   90.00
_cell.angle_gamma   90.00
#
_symmetry.space_group_name_H-M   'P 1'
#
loop_
_entity.id
_entity.type
_entity.pdbx_description
1 polymer ?
#
loop_
_entity_poly.entity_id
_entity_poly.type
_entity_poly.pdbx_seq_one_letter_code
_entity_poly.pdbx_strand_id
1 'polypeptide(L)'
;MQQKFNIGLVTFSYGGNGGISSEVPDIREWMVPAVADLSKDERIGEIRIWNLADTPITMTRNRAVLQAREHKVDFLVMIDSDMKPDVSLGQPHTKGFLPSSLDFMIEHYAKGPCVIGAPYCGPPPVECVYVFRWNNLQSDNPNPDFQLEMYDRHTAVKMAGIQECAALPTGLIMYDMRAFELTEPKALDDKPWFYYEWKDHFCAEKASTEDVTMTRDLSLVGTQKLGYNPVYCNWDAWAGHWKPKCVGKPVVLAASGISDKMKACWSAGYEPDTKLIDLKNVHQAVR
;
A
#
# COMPACT_ATOMS: atom_id res chain seq x y z
N MET A 1 -4.23 -31.41 16.47
CA MET A 1 -4.83 -30.06 16.59
C MET A 1 -4.41 -29.29 15.35
N GLN A 2 -5.34 -28.63 14.69
CA GLN A 2 -5.04 -27.76 13.54
C GLN A 2 -4.29 -26.54 14.06
N GLN A 3 -3.25 -26.12 13.35
CA GLN A 3 -2.52 -24.89 13.68
C GLN A 3 -3.46 -23.69 13.60
N LYS A 4 -3.43 -22.84 14.62
CA LYS A 4 -4.15 -21.56 14.64
C LYS A 4 -3.17 -20.42 14.49
N PHE A 5 -3.59 -19.35 13.81
CA PHE A 5 -2.79 -18.19 13.53
C PHE A 5 -3.27 -16.97 14.33
N ASN A 6 -2.36 -16.27 14.96
CA ASN A 6 -2.64 -15.03 15.66
C ASN A 6 -2.52 -13.84 14.69
N ILE A 7 -3.54 -12.99 14.66
CA ILE A 7 -3.62 -11.85 13.76
C ILE A 7 -3.45 -10.56 14.54
N GLY A 8 -2.56 -9.70 14.05
CA GLY A 8 -2.44 -8.33 14.51
C GLY A 8 -2.98 -7.36 13.46
N LEU A 9 -3.86 -6.43 13.85
CA LEU A 9 -4.30 -5.33 13.01
C LEU A 9 -3.83 -4.02 13.63
N VAL A 10 -3.00 -3.27 12.92
CA VAL A 10 -2.48 -2.00 13.37
C VAL A 10 -2.88 -0.88 12.44
N THR A 11 -3.44 0.18 13.01
CA THR A 11 -3.68 1.44 12.31
C THR A 11 -2.67 2.49 12.76
N PHE A 12 -2.36 3.44 11.87
CA PHE A 12 -1.41 4.50 12.16
C PHE A 12 -2.12 5.84 12.18
N SER A 13 -1.99 6.57 13.29
CA SER A 13 -2.54 7.93 13.42
C SER A 13 -1.43 8.96 13.30
N TYR A 14 -1.60 9.91 12.42
CA TYR A 14 -0.75 11.09 12.34
C TYR A 14 -1.33 12.16 13.24
N GLY A 15 -1.09 12.06 14.54
CA GLY A 15 -1.55 13.02 15.51
C GLY A 15 -0.46 14.06 15.78
N GLY A 16 -0.64 15.30 15.31
CA GLY A 16 0.00 16.42 15.97
C GLY A 16 -0.50 16.54 17.43
N ASN A 17 0.22 17.25 18.27
CA ASN A 17 -0.06 17.49 19.69
C ASN A 17 -1.57 17.56 20.03
N GLY A 18 -2.12 16.50 20.60
CA GLY A 18 -3.50 16.48 21.05
C GLY A 18 -4.29 15.21 20.80
N GLY A 19 -3.73 14.20 20.16
CA GLY A 19 -4.34 12.85 20.08
C GLY A 19 -5.63 12.75 19.26
N ILE A 20 -5.88 13.69 18.37
CA ILE A 20 -6.98 13.56 17.41
C ILE A 20 -6.54 12.56 16.35
N SER A 21 -7.20 11.40 16.32
CA SER A 21 -6.99 10.39 15.29
C SER A 21 -7.25 11.01 13.91
N SER A 22 -6.28 10.91 13.02
CA SER A 22 -6.46 11.25 11.61
C SER A 22 -7.10 10.12 10.80
N GLU A 23 -7.53 9.06 11.50
CA GLU A 23 -8.14 7.88 10.89
C GLU A 23 -9.49 8.23 10.25
N VAL A 24 -9.62 7.90 8.97
CA VAL A 24 -10.89 8.09 8.27
C VAL A 24 -11.94 7.06 8.75
N PRO A 25 -13.25 7.43 8.78
CA PRO A 25 -14.32 6.54 9.22
C PRO A 25 -14.35 5.19 8.48
N ASP A 26 -14.01 5.20 7.20
CA ASP A 26 -14.00 4.01 6.33
C ASP A 26 -13.18 2.85 6.92
N ILE A 27 -12.09 3.14 7.65
CA ILE A 27 -11.27 2.10 8.28
C ILE A 27 -12.05 1.35 9.35
N ARG A 28 -12.77 2.07 10.22
CA ARG A 28 -13.58 1.44 11.27
C ARG A 28 -14.78 0.71 10.70
N GLU A 29 -15.44 1.30 9.71
CA GLU A 29 -16.55 0.67 9.01
C GLU A 29 -16.15 -0.64 8.35
N TRP A 30 -14.92 -0.71 7.83
CA TRP A 30 -14.35 -1.93 7.27
C TRP A 30 -13.85 -2.90 8.36
N MET A 31 -13.14 -2.42 9.36
CA MET A 31 -12.46 -3.25 10.35
C MET A 31 -13.45 -4.00 11.26
N VAL A 32 -14.54 -3.36 11.68
CA VAL A 32 -15.50 -3.98 12.60
C VAL A 32 -16.11 -5.26 12.04
N PRO A 33 -16.71 -5.28 10.84
CA PRO A 33 -17.22 -6.53 10.27
C PRO A 33 -16.09 -7.51 9.93
N ALA A 34 -14.94 -7.04 9.46
CA ALA A 34 -13.81 -7.90 9.12
C ALA A 34 -13.28 -8.67 10.35
N VAL A 35 -13.16 -8.01 11.50
CA VAL A 35 -12.77 -8.65 12.76
C VAL A 35 -13.84 -9.62 13.26
N ALA A 36 -15.12 -9.25 13.11
CA ALA A 36 -16.23 -10.12 13.49
C ALA A 36 -16.26 -11.42 12.65
N ASP A 37 -15.88 -11.33 11.38
CA ASP A 37 -15.80 -12.51 10.51
C ASP A 37 -14.54 -13.33 10.78
N LEU A 38 -13.39 -12.70 11.00
CA LEU A 38 -12.17 -13.38 11.44
C LEU A 38 -12.36 -14.16 12.76
N SER A 39 -13.14 -13.62 13.69
CA SER A 39 -13.38 -14.27 14.98
C SER A 39 -14.17 -15.59 14.87
N LYS A 40 -14.83 -15.82 13.74
CA LYS A 40 -15.58 -17.06 13.43
C LYS A 40 -14.73 -18.08 12.66
N ASP A 41 -13.56 -17.69 12.17
CA ASP A 41 -12.69 -18.57 11.40
C ASP A 41 -11.90 -19.47 12.37
N GLU A 42 -12.13 -20.78 12.29
CA GLU A 42 -11.52 -21.79 13.17
C GLU A 42 -9.98 -21.84 13.04
N ARG A 43 -9.42 -21.34 11.95
CA ARG A 43 -7.97 -21.23 11.70
C ARG A 43 -7.33 -20.12 12.52
N ILE A 44 -8.14 -19.19 13.06
CA ILE A 44 -7.65 -18.03 13.78
C ILE A 44 -7.62 -18.32 15.28
N GLY A 45 -6.52 -17.90 15.90
CA GLY A 45 -6.32 -17.94 17.33
C GLY A 45 -6.74 -16.62 17.98
N GLU A 46 -5.76 -15.81 18.31
CA GLU A 46 -5.99 -14.50 18.93
C GLU A 46 -6.01 -13.39 17.86
N ILE A 47 -6.93 -12.44 18.02
CA ILE A 47 -6.98 -11.22 17.22
C ILE A 47 -6.65 -10.05 18.13
N ARG A 48 -5.63 -9.29 17.76
CA ARG A 48 -5.21 -8.08 18.47
C ARG A 48 -5.33 -6.87 17.57
N ILE A 49 -5.87 -5.79 18.12
CA ILE A 49 -6.06 -4.53 17.40
C ILE A 49 -5.41 -3.43 18.23
N TRP A 50 -4.58 -2.62 17.58
CA TRP A 50 -4.00 -1.45 18.23
C TRP A 50 -3.78 -0.32 17.23
N ASN A 51 -3.71 0.87 17.77
CA ASN A 51 -3.37 2.06 17.03
C ASN A 51 -2.03 2.60 17.51
N LEU A 52 -1.16 2.96 16.59
CA LEU A 52 0.11 3.58 16.88
C LEU A 52 0.13 5.00 16.32
N ALA A 53 0.54 5.94 17.17
CA ALA A 53 0.66 7.34 16.82
C ALA A 53 2.08 7.81 17.15
N ASP A 54 2.84 8.16 16.13
CA ASP A 54 4.17 8.75 16.30
C ASP A 54 4.65 9.39 14.99
N THR A 55 5.70 10.17 15.09
CA THR A 55 6.43 10.72 13.96
C THR A 55 7.92 10.54 14.19
N PRO A 56 8.68 10.17 13.18
CA PRO A 56 8.27 9.87 11.80
C PRO A 56 7.62 8.48 11.66
N ILE A 57 6.88 8.28 10.57
CA ILE A 57 6.16 7.02 10.27
C ILE A 57 7.07 5.79 10.28
N THR A 58 8.33 5.93 9.92
CA THR A 58 9.33 4.86 9.98
C THR A 58 9.46 4.28 11.38
N MET A 59 9.50 5.12 12.42
CA MET A 59 9.55 4.67 13.80
C MET A 59 8.28 3.92 14.19
N THR A 60 7.14 4.45 13.80
CA THR A 60 5.84 3.87 14.14
C THR A 60 5.69 2.48 13.53
N ARG A 61 6.08 2.30 12.28
CA ARG A 61 6.06 1.00 11.59
C ARG A 61 7.04 0.01 12.19
N ASN A 62 8.27 0.43 12.51
CA ASN A 62 9.24 -0.43 13.21
C ASN A 62 8.72 -0.85 14.59
N ARG A 63 8.07 0.05 15.35
CA ARG A 63 7.40 -0.30 16.61
C ARG A 63 6.27 -1.29 16.44
N ALA A 64 5.48 -1.18 15.36
CA ALA A 64 4.42 -2.14 15.05
C ALA A 64 4.97 -3.57 14.93
N VAL A 65 6.11 -3.73 14.25
CA VAL A 65 6.78 -5.03 14.13
C VAL A 65 7.23 -5.57 15.49
N LEU A 66 7.87 -4.73 16.32
CA LEU A 66 8.32 -5.13 17.66
C LEU A 66 7.14 -5.52 18.55
N GLN A 67 6.07 -4.75 18.55
CA GLN A 67 4.86 -5.03 19.32
C GLN A 67 4.16 -6.31 18.85
N ALA A 68 4.11 -6.55 17.54
CA ALA A 68 3.57 -7.78 16.98
C ALA A 68 4.37 -9.01 17.44
N ARG A 69 5.70 -8.92 17.50
CA ARG A 69 6.57 -9.98 18.04
C ARG A 69 6.31 -10.24 19.53
N GLU A 70 6.22 -9.19 20.33
CA GLU A 70 5.92 -9.29 21.75
C GLU A 70 4.59 -10.02 21.99
N HIS A 71 3.60 -9.76 21.15
CA HIS A 71 2.28 -10.39 21.22
C HIS A 71 2.19 -11.72 20.47
N LYS A 72 3.28 -12.24 19.94
CA LYS A 72 3.33 -13.51 19.19
C LYS A 72 2.31 -13.57 18.06
N VAL A 73 2.20 -12.48 17.33
CA VAL A 73 1.39 -12.38 16.10
C VAL A 73 2.06 -13.20 15.00
N ASP A 74 1.28 -13.97 14.26
CA ASP A 74 1.76 -14.71 13.08
C ASP A 74 1.61 -13.86 11.81
N PHE A 75 0.46 -13.18 11.66
CA PHE A 75 0.20 -12.29 10.53
C PHE A 75 -0.14 -10.87 11.02
N LEU A 76 0.65 -9.90 10.55
CA LEU A 76 0.49 -8.49 10.89
C LEU A 76 -0.13 -7.72 9.73
N VAL A 77 -1.31 -7.15 9.93
CA VAL A 77 -1.96 -6.25 8.99
C VAL A 77 -1.67 -4.81 9.38
N MET A 78 -1.05 -4.06 8.47
CA MET A 78 -0.81 -2.62 8.61
C MET A 78 -1.78 -1.84 7.73
N ILE A 79 -2.39 -0.80 8.29
CA ILE A 79 -3.41 0.02 7.63
C ILE A 79 -3.10 1.49 7.89
N ASP A 80 -2.82 2.25 6.85
CA ASP A 80 -2.65 3.70 6.97
C ASP A 80 -3.99 4.40 7.24
N SER A 81 -3.95 5.47 8.01
CA SER A 81 -5.15 6.17 8.50
C SER A 81 -6.03 6.82 7.43
N ASP A 82 -5.52 6.96 6.22
CA ASP A 82 -6.19 7.56 5.07
C ASP A 82 -6.61 6.54 3.99
N MET A 83 -6.69 5.27 4.37
CA MET A 83 -7.10 4.21 3.45
C MET A 83 -8.60 3.93 3.53
N LYS A 84 -9.16 3.48 2.42
CA LYS A 84 -10.49 2.89 2.30
C LYS A 84 -10.36 1.50 1.70
N PRO A 85 -10.30 0.44 2.52
CA PRO A 85 -10.20 -0.92 2.01
C PRO A 85 -11.42 -1.32 1.15
N ASP A 86 -11.19 -2.24 0.23
CA ASP A 86 -12.24 -2.92 -0.55
C ASP A 86 -13.17 -1.99 -1.36
N VAL A 87 -12.63 -0.89 -1.92
CA VAL A 87 -13.44 0.07 -2.70
C VAL A 87 -13.98 -0.50 -4.02
N SER A 88 -13.36 -1.55 -4.51
CA SER A 88 -13.74 -2.19 -5.77
C SER A 88 -13.67 -3.69 -5.59
N LEU A 89 -14.68 -4.25 -4.96
CA LEU A 89 -14.95 -5.68 -5.07
C LEU A 89 -15.53 -5.93 -6.46
N GLY A 90 -14.74 -5.67 -7.50
CA GLY A 90 -15.15 -5.44 -8.89
C GLY A 90 -15.84 -6.58 -9.61
N GLN A 91 -16.04 -7.75 -8.96
CA GLN A 91 -16.76 -8.88 -9.54
C GLN A 91 -17.65 -9.52 -8.47
N PRO A 92 -18.87 -9.96 -8.84
CA PRO A 92 -19.66 -10.84 -7.97
C PRO A 92 -18.80 -12.07 -7.66
N HIS A 93 -18.46 -12.30 -6.41
CA HIS A 93 -17.64 -13.40 -5.87
C HIS A 93 -16.20 -13.05 -5.48
N THR A 94 -15.68 -11.82 -5.68
CA THR A 94 -14.40 -11.44 -5.12
C THR A 94 -14.54 -11.28 -3.60
N LYS A 95 -13.65 -11.93 -2.89
CA LYS A 95 -13.50 -11.74 -1.44
C LYS A 95 -12.76 -10.42 -1.20
N GLY A 96 -13.09 -9.71 -0.12
CA GLY A 96 -12.33 -8.53 0.31
C GLY A 96 -10.87 -8.86 0.63
N PHE A 97 -10.07 -7.82 0.86
CA PHE A 97 -8.64 -7.93 1.11
C PHE A 97 -8.31 -8.91 2.23
N LEU A 98 -8.94 -8.75 3.40
CA LEU A 98 -8.57 -9.53 4.58
C LEU A 98 -8.83 -11.04 4.40
N PRO A 99 -10.03 -11.49 4.00
CA PRO A 99 -10.28 -12.92 3.84
C PRO A 99 -9.50 -13.55 2.69
N SER A 100 -9.37 -12.88 1.54
CA SER A 100 -8.62 -13.44 0.41
C SER A 100 -7.12 -13.51 0.66
N SER A 101 -6.56 -12.47 1.28
CA SER A 101 -5.15 -12.43 1.66
C SER A 101 -4.82 -13.44 2.75
N LEU A 102 -5.71 -13.61 3.73
CA LEU A 102 -5.54 -14.60 4.78
C LEU A 102 -5.56 -16.03 4.23
N ASP A 103 -6.52 -16.35 3.34
CA ASP A 103 -6.56 -17.65 2.67
C ASP A 103 -5.22 -17.94 1.98
N PHE A 104 -4.74 -16.99 1.19
CA PHE A 104 -3.45 -17.10 0.51
C PHE A 104 -2.27 -17.28 1.48
N MET A 105 -2.20 -16.47 2.54
CA MET A 105 -1.13 -16.52 3.54
C MET A 105 -1.07 -17.87 4.25
N ILE A 106 -2.22 -18.43 4.61
CA ILE A 106 -2.33 -19.74 5.28
C ILE A 106 -1.90 -20.86 4.30
N GLU A 107 -2.37 -20.83 3.07
CA GLU A 107 -1.98 -21.79 2.03
C GLU A 107 -0.47 -21.74 1.73
N HIS A 108 0.08 -20.51 1.73
CA HIS A 108 1.49 -20.27 1.46
C HIS A 108 2.40 -20.56 2.66
N TYR A 109 1.86 -20.65 3.87
CA TYR A 109 2.62 -20.71 5.12
C TYR A 109 3.68 -21.81 5.17
N ALA A 110 3.35 -23.00 4.66
CA ALA A 110 4.27 -24.13 4.61
C ALA A 110 5.42 -23.94 3.59
N LYS A 111 5.21 -23.14 2.55
CA LYS A 111 6.24 -22.82 1.55
C LYS A 111 7.29 -21.88 2.12
N GLY A 112 6.89 -20.95 2.96
CA GLY A 112 7.75 -19.98 3.61
C GLY A 112 7.06 -18.62 3.81
N PRO A 113 7.77 -17.62 4.33
CA PRO A 113 7.20 -16.30 4.60
C PRO A 113 6.81 -15.57 3.33
N CYS A 114 5.71 -14.82 3.38
CA CYS A 114 5.31 -13.94 2.30
C CYS A 114 4.63 -12.66 2.84
N VAL A 115 4.41 -11.72 1.94
CA VAL A 115 3.76 -10.44 2.18
C VAL A 115 2.77 -10.21 1.06
N ILE A 116 1.59 -9.71 1.39
CA ILE A 116 0.56 -9.41 0.41
C ILE A 116 -0.07 -8.05 0.69
N GLY A 117 -0.14 -7.18 -0.32
CA GLY A 117 -0.74 -5.85 -0.21
C GLY A 117 -1.84 -5.61 -1.21
N ALA A 118 -2.71 -4.64 -0.89
CA ALA A 118 -3.73 -4.14 -1.79
C ALA A 118 -3.14 -3.08 -2.73
N PRO A 119 -3.49 -3.06 -4.02
CA PRO A 119 -3.15 -1.96 -4.89
C PRO A 119 -3.97 -0.72 -4.56
N TYR A 120 -3.37 0.45 -4.69
CA TYR A 120 -4.06 1.73 -4.62
C TYR A 120 -3.33 2.82 -5.42
N CYS A 121 -4.00 3.94 -5.63
CA CYS A 121 -3.48 5.02 -6.47
C CYS A 121 -3.09 6.24 -5.66
N GLY A 122 -2.17 7.01 -6.22
CA GLY A 122 -1.89 8.38 -5.83
C GLY A 122 -3.03 9.33 -6.22
N PRO A 123 -2.93 10.60 -5.78
CA PRO A 123 -3.96 11.58 -6.07
C PRO A 123 -3.97 11.99 -7.55
N PRO A 124 -5.14 12.39 -8.07
CA PRO A 124 -5.20 13.05 -9.37
C PRO A 124 -4.25 14.25 -9.42
N PRO A 125 -3.72 14.62 -10.58
CA PRO A 125 -4.11 14.19 -11.92
C PRO A 125 -3.36 12.99 -12.48
N VAL A 126 -2.38 12.44 -11.81
CA VAL A 126 -1.52 11.41 -12.40
C VAL A 126 -1.96 9.99 -12.05
N GLU A 127 -2.64 9.80 -10.91
CA GLU A 127 -3.17 8.52 -10.45
C GLU A 127 -2.20 7.34 -10.65
N CYS A 128 -0.94 7.54 -10.22
CA CYS A 128 0.04 6.47 -10.29
C CYS A 128 -0.40 5.30 -9.42
N VAL A 129 -0.34 4.09 -9.96
CA VAL A 129 -0.60 2.87 -9.19
C VAL A 129 0.66 2.52 -8.42
N TYR A 130 0.58 2.49 -7.10
CA TYR A 130 1.73 2.27 -6.21
C TYR A 130 2.04 0.77 -6.04
N VAL A 131 2.13 0.06 -7.16
CA VAL A 131 2.64 -1.30 -7.23
C VAL A 131 3.78 -1.30 -8.22
N PHE A 132 4.88 -1.96 -7.87
CA PHE A 132 6.10 -1.93 -8.66
C PHE A 132 6.45 -3.31 -9.20
N ARG A 133 6.99 -3.32 -10.41
CA ARG A 133 7.62 -4.47 -11.02
C ARG A 133 9.11 -4.21 -11.22
N TRP A 134 9.90 -5.25 -11.36
CA TRP A 134 11.27 -5.10 -11.78
C TRP A 134 11.33 -4.60 -13.22
N ASN A 135 12.11 -3.55 -13.45
CA ASN A 135 12.40 -3.10 -14.80
C ASN A 135 13.44 -4.05 -15.40
N ASN A 136 13.06 -4.78 -16.46
CA ASN A 136 13.95 -5.71 -17.16
C ASN A 136 15.00 -5.02 -18.05
N LEU A 137 15.06 -3.71 -18.06
CA LEU A 137 16.15 -3.00 -18.69
C LEU A 137 17.43 -3.34 -17.93
N GLN A 138 18.37 -3.96 -18.62
CA GLN A 138 19.73 -4.20 -18.12
C GLN A 138 20.35 -2.85 -17.78
N SER A 139 20.19 -2.43 -16.55
CA SER A 139 20.84 -1.26 -16.04
C SER A 139 22.13 -1.73 -15.36
N ASP A 140 23.26 -1.26 -15.87
CA ASP A 140 24.57 -1.40 -15.18
C ASP A 140 24.62 -0.57 -13.87
N ASN A 141 23.48 0.05 -13.50
CA ASN A 141 23.38 0.84 -12.31
C ASN A 141 23.20 -0.09 -11.07
N PRO A 142 24.15 -0.08 -10.14
CA PRO A 142 24.08 -0.92 -8.93
C PRO A 142 23.00 -0.49 -7.93
N ASN A 143 22.31 0.65 -8.15
CA ASN A 143 21.24 1.10 -7.28
C ASN A 143 19.93 0.37 -7.65
N PRO A 144 19.40 -0.51 -6.75
CA PRO A 144 18.18 -1.27 -7.02
C PRO A 144 16.94 -0.38 -7.26
N ASP A 145 16.90 0.86 -6.79
CA ASP A 145 15.77 1.77 -6.97
C ASP A 145 15.54 2.15 -8.44
N PHE A 146 16.59 2.19 -9.25
CA PHE A 146 16.46 2.42 -10.69
C PHE A 146 15.95 1.22 -11.47
N GLN A 147 15.74 0.10 -10.78
CA GLN A 147 15.21 -1.13 -11.39
C GLN A 147 13.71 -1.30 -11.16
N LEU A 148 13.10 -0.45 -10.35
CA LEU A 148 11.66 -0.48 -10.09
C LEU A 148 10.90 0.38 -11.09
N GLU A 149 9.81 -0.16 -11.62
CA GLU A 149 8.86 0.52 -12.49
C GLU A 149 7.45 0.35 -11.93
N MET A 150 6.71 1.46 -11.77
CA MET A 150 5.29 1.40 -11.41
C MET A 150 4.48 0.79 -12.55
N TYR A 151 3.47 0.01 -12.20
CA TYR A 151 2.48 -0.39 -13.19
C TYR A 151 1.76 0.83 -13.74
N ASP A 152 1.69 0.93 -15.06
CA ASP A 152 0.80 1.89 -15.68
C ASP A 152 -0.66 1.49 -15.41
N ARG A 153 -1.53 2.49 -15.33
CA ARG A 153 -2.93 2.27 -14.96
C ARG A 153 -3.70 1.38 -15.93
N HIS A 154 -3.38 1.42 -17.22
CA HIS A 154 -4.08 0.60 -18.22
C HIS A 154 -3.72 -0.88 -18.10
N THR A 155 -2.50 -1.17 -17.66
CA THR A 155 -2.08 -2.52 -17.28
C THR A 155 -2.70 -2.91 -15.94
N ALA A 156 -2.57 -2.06 -14.94
CA ALA A 156 -3.00 -2.34 -13.57
C ALA A 156 -4.50 -2.67 -13.45
N VAL A 157 -5.37 -1.95 -14.17
CA VAL A 157 -6.83 -2.23 -14.14
C VAL A 157 -7.24 -3.55 -14.79
N LYS A 158 -6.32 -4.19 -15.52
CA LYS A 158 -6.55 -5.51 -16.14
C LYS A 158 -5.96 -6.65 -15.31
N MET A 159 -5.17 -6.31 -14.29
CA MET A 159 -4.61 -7.31 -13.40
C MET A 159 -5.70 -7.90 -12.52
N ALA A 160 -5.59 -9.17 -12.20
CA ALA A 160 -6.53 -9.90 -11.35
C ALA A 160 -5.82 -10.98 -10.55
N GLY A 161 -6.44 -11.43 -9.48
CA GLY A 161 -5.90 -12.43 -8.59
C GLY A 161 -4.70 -11.94 -7.77
N ILE A 162 -4.02 -12.87 -7.13
CA ILE A 162 -2.83 -12.58 -6.33
C ILE A 162 -1.60 -12.89 -7.18
N GLN A 163 -0.76 -11.88 -7.39
CA GLN A 163 0.41 -11.99 -8.25
C GLN A 163 1.66 -11.41 -7.60
N GLU A 164 2.81 -11.98 -7.91
CA GLU A 164 4.11 -11.45 -7.47
C GLU A 164 4.35 -10.05 -8.02
N CYS A 165 5.01 -9.21 -7.20
CA CYS A 165 5.45 -7.88 -7.60
C CYS A 165 6.82 -7.56 -6.97
N ALA A 166 7.50 -6.53 -7.45
CA ALA A 166 8.82 -6.17 -6.96
C ALA A 166 8.76 -5.40 -5.63
N ALA A 167 7.78 -4.52 -5.49
CA ALA A 167 7.56 -3.75 -4.28
C ALA A 167 6.11 -3.26 -4.20
N LEU A 168 5.66 -2.98 -2.98
CA LEU A 168 4.34 -2.49 -2.61
C LEU A 168 4.45 -1.38 -1.58
N PRO A 169 3.53 -0.43 -1.58
CA PRO A 169 3.35 0.45 -0.45
C PRO A 169 2.60 -0.25 0.69
N THR A 170 2.71 0.28 1.90
CA THR A 170 2.15 -0.31 3.13
C THR A 170 0.80 0.28 3.55
N GLY A 171 0.09 0.97 2.67
CA GLY A 171 -1.21 1.55 3.00
C GLY A 171 -2.24 0.54 3.46
N LEU A 172 -2.26 -0.65 2.84
CA LEU A 172 -3.03 -1.82 3.27
C LEU A 172 -2.25 -3.08 2.90
N ILE A 173 -1.65 -3.73 3.89
CA ILE A 173 -0.73 -4.85 3.66
C ILE A 173 -0.78 -5.84 4.82
N MET A 174 -0.59 -7.13 4.52
CA MET A 174 -0.47 -8.21 5.48
C MET A 174 0.92 -8.86 5.36
N TYR A 175 1.62 -8.95 6.47
CA TYR A 175 2.94 -9.56 6.61
C TYR A 175 2.86 -10.88 7.36
N ASP A 176 3.46 -11.93 6.85
CA ASP A 176 3.94 -13.03 7.67
C ASP A 176 5.08 -12.51 8.54
N MET A 177 4.98 -12.64 9.85
CA MET A 177 5.99 -12.10 10.78
C MET A 177 7.38 -12.68 10.56
N ARG A 178 7.49 -13.88 9.99
CA ARG A 178 8.76 -14.50 9.60
C ARG A 178 9.47 -13.74 8.45
N ALA A 179 8.73 -12.96 7.66
CA ALA A 179 9.30 -12.14 6.60
C ALA A 179 10.27 -11.08 7.16
N PHE A 180 9.99 -10.54 8.35
CA PHE A 180 10.87 -9.57 9.00
C PHE A 180 12.20 -10.17 9.46
N GLU A 181 12.30 -11.50 9.64
CA GLU A 181 13.56 -12.16 9.97
C GLU A 181 14.54 -12.19 8.80
N LEU A 182 14.04 -12.13 7.56
CA LEU A 182 14.89 -12.12 6.36
C LEU A 182 15.73 -10.85 6.25
N THR A 183 15.17 -9.73 6.70
CA THR A 183 15.77 -8.39 6.63
C THR A 183 16.04 -7.80 8.02
N GLU A 184 16.21 -8.66 9.03
CA GLU A 184 16.38 -8.24 10.40
C GLU A 184 17.67 -7.46 10.61
N PRO A 185 17.61 -6.23 11.16
CA PRO A 185 18.80 -5.49 11.58
C PRO A 185 19.50 -6.21 12.75
N LYS A 186 20.80 -6.40 12.65
CA LYS A 186 21.60 -7.14 13.64
C LYS A 186 22.53 -6.22 14.46
N ALA A 187 22.79 -5.03 13.95
CA ALA A 187 23.62 -4.04 14.58
C ALA A 187 22.95 -2.66 14.56
N LEU A 188 23.44 -1.73 15.37
CA LEU A 188 22.85 -0.38 15.50
C LEU A 188 22.97 0.45 14.21
N ASP A 189 23.97 0.18 13.41
CA ASP A 189 24.24 0.82 12.12
C ASP A 189 23.58 0.12 10.93
N ASP A 190 22.95 -1.04 11.16
CA ASP A 190 22.13 -1.69 10.14
C ASP A 190 20.89 -0.86 9.81
N LYS A 191 20.42 -0.96 8.57
CA LYS A 191 19.16 -0.36 8.18
C LYS A 191 18.00 -1.03 8.94
N PRO A 192 17.10 -0.26 9.56
CA PRO A 192 15.89 -0.82 10.17
C PRO A 192 14.96 -1.38 9.07
N TRP A 193 13.90 -2.10 9.45
CA TRP A 193 12.96 -2.64 8.46
C TRP A 193 12.33 -1.56 7.59
N PHE A 194 11.86 -0.47 8.21
CA PHE A 194 11.29 0.69 7.51
C PHE A 194 12.23 1.87 7.62
N TYR A 195 12.72 2.34 6.47
CA TYR A 195 13.65 3.47 6.40
C TYR A 195 13.47 4.24 5.10
N TYR A 196 13.80 5.52 5.11
CA TYR A 196 13.87 6.32 3.89
C TYR A 196 15.22 6.12 3.21
N GLU A 197 15.19 6.00 1.89
CA GLU A 197 16.38 6.15 1.07
C GLU A 197 16.51 7.58 0.55
N TRP A 198 17.72 8.09 0.52
CA TRP A 198 18.00 9.45 0.10
C TRP A 198 18.86 9.44 -1.15
N LYS A 199 18.68 10.44 -2.05
CA LYS A 199 19.46 10.56 -3.27
C LYS A 199 20.88 11.08 -2.99
N ASP A 200 21.04 11.79 -1.90
CA ASP A 200 22.32 12.37 -1.49
C ASP A 200 22.51 12.37 0.03
N HIS A 201 23.69 12.69 0.46
CA HIS A 201 24.08 12.73 1.88
C HIS A 201 23.48 13.92 2.66
N PHE A 202 22.87 14.89 2.00
CA PHE A 202 22.18 16.00 2.66
C PHE A 202 20.73 15.66 3.05
N CYS A 203 20.24 14.49 2.63
CA CYS A 203 18.86 14.06 2.87
C CYS A 203 17.81 15.07 2.37
N ALA A 204 18.13 15.79 1.30
CA ALA A 204 17.25 16.82 0.74
C ALA A 204 16.18 16.23 -0.18
N GLU A 205 16.46 15.14 -0.84
CA GLU A 205 15.56 14.47 -1.76
C GLU A 205 15.51 12.96 -1.50
N LYS A 206 14.31 12.41 -1.36
CA LYS A 206 14.11 10.97 -1.18
C LYS A 206 14.36 10.22 -2.50
N ALA A 207 15.11 9.15 -2.45
CA ALA A 207 15.21 8.16 -3.50
C ALA A 207 14.03 7.19 -3.43
N SER A 208 13.68 6.74 -2.20
CA SER A 208 12.55 5.85 -1.97
C SER A 208 11.91 6.12 -0.61
N THR A 209 10.64 5.75 -0.49
CA THR A 209 9.86 5.81 0.75
C THR A 209 10.06 4.53 1.56
N GLU A 210 9.80 4.60 2.86
CA GLU A 210 10.06 3.53 3.82
C GLU A 210 9.28 2.25 3.54
N ASP A 211 8.12 2.37 2.95
CA ASP A 211 7.24 1.28 2.58
C ASP A 211 7.76 0.53 1.34
N VAL A 212 8.16 1.28 0.33
CA VAL A 212 8.72 0.71 -0.90
C VAL A 212 10.09 0.08 -0.62
N THR A 213 10.95 0.72 0.20
CA THR A 213 12.24 0.13 0.57
C THR A 213 12.09 -1.20 1.28
N MET A 214 11.18 -1.30 2.26
CA MET A 214 10.95 -2.54 3.00
C MET A 214 10.54 -3.69 2.09
N THR A 215 9.52 -3.49 1.26
CA THR A 215 9.00 -4.54 0.39
C THR A 215 9.94 -4.89 -0.76
N ARG A 216 10.66 -3.89 -1.30
CA ARG A 216 11.74 -4.11 -2.29
C ARG A 216 12.86 -4.98 -1.71
N ASP A 217 13.38 -4.60 -0.55
CA ASP A 217 14.47 -5.32 0.09
C ASP A 217 14.05 -6.75 0.43
N LEU A 218 12.81 -6.92 0.86
CA LEU A 218 12.23 -8.24 1.10
C LEU A 218 12.14 -9.08 -0.18
N SER A 219 11.76 -8.48 -1.31
CA SER A 219 11.74 -9.15 -2.62
C SER A 219 13.14 -9.60 -3.03
N LEU A 220 14.15 -8.74 -2.89
CA LEU A 220 15.55 -9.06 -3.22
C LEU A 220 16.11 -10.16 -2.33
N VAL A 221 16.06 -9.94 -1.02
CA VAL A 221 16.64 -10.87 -0.02
C VAL A 221 15.86 -12.18 -0.01
N GLY A 222 14.54 -12.12 -0.15
CA GLY A 222 13.68 -13.30 -0.22
C GLY A 222 14.02 -14.17 -1.44
N THR A 223 14.12 -13.57 -2.61
CA THR A 223 14.51 -14.29 -3.84
C THR A 223 15.86 -14.99 -3.66
N GLN A 224 16.84 -14.32 -3.03
CA GLN A 224 18.16 -14.90 -2.79
C GLN A 224 18.15 -16.02 -1.75
N LYS A 225 17.42 -15.85 -0.64
CA LYS A 225 17.45 -16.80 0.49
C LYS A 225 16.45 -17.93 0.37
N LEU A 226 15.29 -17.67 -0.24
CA LEU A 226 14.17 -18.61 -0.31
C LEU A 226 14.04 -19.28 -1.69
N GLY A 227 14.66 -18.71 -2.73
CA GLY A 227 14.52 -19.17 -4.10
C GLY A 227 13.18 -18.75 -4.76
N TYR A 228 12.41 -17.86 -4.13
CA TYR A 228 11.17 -17.28 -4.69
C TYR A 228 10.99 -15.86 -4.18
N ASN A 229 10.22 -15.05 -4.91
CA ASN A 229 9.86 -13.70 -4.49
C ASN A 229 8.71 -13.78 -3.47
N PRO A 230 8.88 -13.28 -2.22
CA PRO A 230 7.85 -13.34 -1.19
C PRO A 230 6.83 -12.18 -1.23
N VAL A 231 6.89 -11.27 -2.20
CA VAL A 231 6.06 -10.07 -2.25
C VAL A 231 4.95 -10.20 -3.29
N TYR A 232 3.69 -10.08 -2.86
CA TYR A 232 2.50 -10.29 -3.67
C TYR A 232 1.54 -9.11 -3.60
N CYS A 233 0.89 -8.80 -4.72
CA CYS A 233 -0.22 -7.85 -4.82
C CYS A 233 -1.54 -8.61 -5.00
N ASN A 234 -2.54 -8.28 -4.20
CA ASN A 234 -3.91 -8.79 -4.36
C ASN A 234 -4.71 -7.83 -5.26
N TRP A 235 -4.66 -8.06 -6.56
CA TRP A 235 -5.28 -7.20 -7.56
C TRP A 235 -6.81 -7.21 -7.55
N ASP A 236 -7.44 -8.15 -6.86
CA ASP A 236 -8.89 -8.20 -6.70
C ASP A 236 -9.40 -7.32 -5.55
N ALA A 237 -8.51 -6.87 -4.67
CA ALA A 237 -8.83 -6.14 -3.45
C ALA A 237 -8.26 -4.71 -3.45
N TRP A 238 -8.69 -3.89 -4.40
CA TRP A 238 -8.26 -2.50 -4.50
C TRP A 238 -8.67 -1.69 -3.25
N ALA A 239 -7.75 -0.84 -2.79
CA ALA A 239 -8.02 0.12 -1.74
C ALA A 239 -8.10 1.55 -2.30
N GLY A 240 -8.99 2.34 -1.74
CA GLY A 240 -9.05 3.79 -1.95
C GLY A 240 -8.05 4.51 -1.05
N HIS A 241 -7.62 5.69 -1.46
CA HIS A 241 -6.65 6.49 -0.75
C HIS A 241 -7.16 7.94 -0.63
N TRP A 242 -7.58 8.32 0.57
CA TRP A 242 -8.04 9.65 0.84
C TRP A 242 -6.87 10.64 0.84
N LYS A 243 -6.98 11.68 0.01
CA LYS A 243 -6.03 12.79 0.00
C LYS A 243 -6.80 14.10 0.14
N PRO A 244 -6.77 14.73 1.32
CA PRO A 244 -7.37 16.05 1.49
C PRO A 244 -6.67 17.03 0.57
N LYS A 245 -7.45 17.85 -0.12
CA LYS A 245 -6.95 18.92 -0.98
C LYS A 245 -7.32 20.26 -0.38
N CYS A 246 -6.37 21.17 -0.36
CA CYS A 246 -6.69 22.58 -0.15
C CYS A 246 -7.39 23.11 -1.40
N VAL A 247 -8.66 23.47 -1.27
CA VAL A 247 -9.43 24.13 -2.32
C VAL A 247 -9.21 25.62 -2.18
N GLY A 248 -8.32 26.15 -3.00
CA GLY A 248 -8.04 27.59 -3.04
C GLY A 248 -8.92 28.34 -4.04
N LYS A 249 -8.41 29.47 -4.53
CA LYS A 249 -9.06 30.24 -5.58
C LYS A 249 -9.27 29.36 -6.83
N PRO A 250 -10.47 29.36 -7.42
CA PRO A 250 -10.71 28.60 -8.65
C PRO A 250 -9.71 29.00 -9.74
N VAL A 251 -9.12 28.00 -10.38
CA VAL A 251 -8.27 28.21 -11.55
C VAL A 251 -9.12 27.92 -12.77
N VAL A 252 -9.38 28.95 -13.56
CA VAL A 252 -10.03 28.80 -14.85
C VAL A 252 -8.93 28.47 -15.87
N LEU A 253 -8.93 27.23 -16.34
CA LEU A 253 -8.00 26.77 -17.37
C LEU A 253 -8.59 27.09 -18.74
N ALA A 254 -7.81 27.72 -19.59
CA ALA A 254 -8.17 27.83 -21.01
C ALA A 254 -8.22 26.44 -21.64
N ALA A 255 -9.13 26.22 -22.57
CA ALA A 255 -9.28 24.92 -23.25
C ALA A 255 -7.96 24.41 -23.88
N SER A 256 -7.11 25.33 -24.34
CA SER A 256 -5.77 25.05 -24.84
C SER A 256 -4.76 24.64 -23.77
N GLY A 257 -5.06 24.86 -22.50
CA GLY A 257 -4.20 24.50 -21.35
C GLY A 257 -4.53 23.15 -20.73
N ILE A 258 -5.51 22.42 -21.27
CA ILE A 258 -5.82 21.06 -20.82
C ILE A 258 -4.76 20.14 -21.44
N SER A 259 -3.70 19.93 -20.68
CA SER A 259 -2.64 19.03 -21.10
C SER A 259 -3.13 17.60 -21.26
N ASP A 260 -2.42 16.80 -22.07
CA ASP A 260 -2.71 15.37 -22.19
C ASP A 260 -2.63 14.64 -20.85
N LYS A 261 -1.82 15.15 -19.91
CA LYS A 261 -1.83 14.71 -18.50
C LYS A 261 -3.20 14.90 -17.86
N MET A 262 -3.87 16.03 -18.04
CA MET A 262 -5.19 16.28 -17.46
C MET A 262 -6.26 15.43 -18.14
N LYS A 263 -6.19 15.25 -19.47
CA LYS A 263 -7.07 14.34 -20.19
C LYS A 263 -6.86 12.89 -19.72
N ALA A 264 -5.63 12.51 -19.49
CA ALA A 264 -5.28 11.21 -18.95
C ALA A 264 -5.83 10.96 -17.55
N CYS A 265 -5.98 11.99 -16.71
CA CYS A 265 -6.55 11.90 -15.37
C CYS A 265 -8.06 11.66 -15.36
N TRP A 266 -8.74 12.13 -16.39
CA TRP A 266 -10.17 11.92 -16.54
C TRP A 266 -10.52 10.53 -17.07
N SER A 267 -9.56 9.80 -17.62
CA SER A 267 -9.80 8.52 -18.29
C SER A 267 -9.75 7.30 -17.38
N ALA A 268 -9.42 7.46 -16.10
CA ALA A 268 -9.42 6.34 -15.14
C ALA A 268 -10.82 6.06 -14.56
N GLY A 269 -11.84 5.93 -15.39
CA GLY A 269 -13.21 5.60 -14.99
C GLY A 269 -14.13 6.79 -14.73
N TYR A 270 -13.60 8.01 -14.74
CA TYR A 270 -14.36 9.24 -14.77
C TYR A 270 -14.16 9.89 -16.15
N GLU A 271 -14.99 9.53 -17.10
CA GLU A 271 -15.20 10.40 -18.24
C GLU A 271 -16.04 11.57 -17.76
N PRO A 272 -15.48 12.79 -17.67
CA PRO A 272 -16.32 13.94 -17.51
C PRO A 272 -17.27 13.92 -18.71
N ASP A 273 -18.55 14.13 -18.46
CA ASP A 273 -19.48 14.34 -19.54
C ASP A 273 -19.01 15.55 -20.33
N THR A 274 -18.23 15.29 -21.38
CA THR A 274 -17.64 16.33 -22.23
C THR A 274 -18.73 17.16 -22.95
N LYS A 275 -20.00 16.70 -22.89
CA LYS A 275 -21.15 17.48 -23.30
C LYS A 275 -21.51 18.59 -22.32
N LEU A 276 -21.11 18.48 -21.03
CA LEU A 276 -21.35 19.51 -20.01
C LEU A 276 -20.21 20.52 -19.96
N ILE A 277 -19.03 20.19 -20.48
CA ILE A 277 -17.91 21.13 -20.60
C ILE A 277 -17.80 21.54 -22.06
N ASP A 278 -18.63 22.48 -22.48
CA ASP A 278 -18.41 23.15 -23.76
C ASP A 278 -17.16 24.03 -23.61
N LEU A 279 -16.01 23.42 -23.94
CA LEU A 279 -14.70 24.07 -23.86
C LEU A 279 -14.60 25.34 -24.71
N LYS A 280 -15.53 25.56 -25.67
CA LYS A 280 -15.61 26.80 -26.42
C LYS A 280 -16.19 27.94 -25.58
N ASN A 281 -17.04 27.63 -24.61
CA ASN A 281 -17.62 28.64 -23.72
C ASN A 281 -16.73 28.99 -22.54
N VAL A 282 -15.75 28.14 -22.16
CA VAL A 282 -14.75 28.48 -21.14
C VAL A 282 -13.88 29.66 -21.58
N HIS A 283 -13.62 29.81 -22.87
CA HIS A 283 -12.88 30.96 -23.44
C HIS A 283 -13.63 32.30 -23.32
N GLN A 284 -14.96 32.27 -23.25
CA GLN A 284 -15.77 33.50 -23.12
C GLN A 284 -15.90 33.97 -21.69
N ALA A 285 -15.75 33.10 -20.71
CA ALA A 285 -15.84 33.44 -19.28
C ALA A 285 -14.52 34.02 -18.70
N VAL A 286 -13.44 34.05 -19.46
CA VAL A 286 -12.09 34.51 -19.06
C VAL A 286 -11.76 35.89 -19.68
N ARG A 287 -12.66 36.48 -20.44
CA ARG A 287 -12.59 37.87 -20.92
C ARG A 287 -13.57 38.69 -20.10
#